data_57586d641e8a6acabe78b2c4da2f77ae
#
_entry.id   57586d641e8a6acabe78b2c4da2f77ae
#
_cell.length_a   1.000
_cell.length_b   1.000
_cell.length_c   1.000
_cell.angle_alpha   90.00
_cell.angle_beta   90.00
_cell.angle_gamma   90.00
#
_symmetry.space_group_name_H-M   'P 1'
#
loop_
_entity.id
_entity.type
_entity.pdbx_description
1 polymer ?
#
loop_
_entity_poly.entity_id
_entity_poly.type
_entity_poly.pdbx_seq_one_letter_code
_entity_poly.pdbx_strand_id
1 'polypeptide(L)'
;MARNRDPFTQALASLRDRIHSGALAGGAPVIVQDEAQRLRLSTTPVREALARLSGEGLVERAASGGYVTVRFDATAARDRWAMHAHYVMIAVELNARALGPRRPPAPPFEPDRPIASANRLFSSLVCSAGNRVLWDAFLNVSGQLDLVRRYEAVLFDDLGDEARGLYAAYSRAIRPEFAEAVGRYHDRRMGAAGALAALVFGGAGPPDAGTGGEE
;
A
#
# COMPACT_ATOMS: atom_id res chain seq x y z
N MET A 1 11.28 -30.00 -0.29
CA MET A 1 12.19 -29.36 -1.26
C MET A 1 11.91 -27.87 -1.27
N ALA A 2 12.80 -27.04 -0.68
CA ALA A 2 12.66 -25.59 -0.72
C ALA A 2 12.77 -25.13 -2.18
N ARG A 3 11.72 -24.51 -2.73
CA ARG A 3 11.78 -23.83 -4.02
C ARG A 3 12.88 -22.78 -3.92
N ASN A 4 13.96 -22.97 -4.67
CA ASN A 4 15.03 -21.99 -4.82
C ASN A 4 14.39 -20.73 -5.43
N ARG A 5 14.03 -19.74 -4.60
CA ARG A 5 13.49 -18.47 -5.08
C ARG A 5 14.60 -17.81 -5.90
N ASP A 6 14.24 -17.34 -7.09
CA ASP A 6 15.11 -16.52 -7.91
C ASP A 6 15.77 -15.42 -7.06
N PRO A 7 17.09 -15.22 -7.12
CA PRO A 7 17.84 -14.26 -6.31
C PRO A 7 17.27 -12.83 -6.35
N PHE A 8 16.78 -12.39 -7.52
CA PHE A 8 16.10 -11.10 -7.67
C PHE A 8 14.81 -11.05 -6.84
N THR A 9 13.97 -12.05 -6.95
CA THR A 9 12.70 -12.13 -6.20
C THR A 9 12.95 -12.17 -4.69
N GLN A 10 13.98 -12.88 -4.25
CA GLN A 10 14.38 -12.93 -2.84
C GLN A 10 14.85 -11.55 -2.35
N ALA A 11 15.71 -10.87 -3.11
CA ALA A 11 16.21 -9.54 -2.77
C ALA A 11 15.07 -8.52 -2.73
N LEU A 12 14.21 -8.52 -3.74
CA LEU A 12 13.08 -7.60 -3.84
C LEU A 12 12.10 -7.74 -2.66
N ALA A 13 11.69 -8.96 -2.34
CA ALA A 13 10.81 -9.23 -1.22
C ALA A 13 11.43 -8.78 0.10
N SER A 14 12.68 -9.18 0.36
CA SER A 14 13.36 -8.85 1.61
C SER A 14 13.61 -7.35 1.80
N LEU A 15 14.01 -6.63 0.75
CA LEU A 15 14.19 -5.18 0.81
C LEU A 15 12.87 -4.46 1.04
N ARG A 16 11.80 -4.88 0.35
CA ARG A 16 10.45 -4.33 0.54
C ARG A 16 9.97 -4.54 1.98
N ASP A 17 10.12 -5.73 2.53
CA ASP A 17 9.74 -6.03 3.91
C ASP A 17 10.53 -5.18 4.92
N ARG A 18 11.83 -4.95 4.69
CA ARG A 18 12.66 -4.11 5.55
C ARG A 18 12.29 -2.63 5.49
N ILE A 19 11.93 -2.12 4.32
CA ILE A 19 11.42 -0.76 4.17
C ILE A 19 10.07 -0.66 4.89
N HIS A 20 9.17 -1.59 4.64
CA HIS A 20 7.85 -1.58 5.25
C HIS A 20 7.86 -1.78 6.77
N SER A 21 8.79 -2.57 7.31
CA SER A 21 8.93 -2.75 8.75
C SER A 21 9.67 -1.62 9.46
N GLY A 22 10.24 -0.65 8.71
CA GLY A 22 11.08 0.41 9.26
C GLY A 22 12.50 -0.04 9.61
N ALA A 23 12.87 -1.30 9.35
CA ALA A 23 14.25 -1.80 9.54
C ALA A 23 15.25 -1.09 8.61
N LEU A 24 14.78 -0.51 7.51
CA LEU A 24 15.44 0.51 6.72
C LEU A 24 14.69 1.82 6.96
N ALA A 25 15.22 2.67 7.83
CA ALA A 25 14.56 3.93 8.19
C ALA A 25 14.40 4.86 6.98
N GLY A 26 13.34 5.68 6.98
CA GLY A 26 13.09 6.66 5.91
C GLY A 26 14.23 7.69 5.80
N GLY A 27 14.75 7.87 4.59
CA GLY A 27 15.90 8.73 4.31
C GLY A 27 17.27 8.10 4.61
N ALA A 28 17.30 6.83 5.04
CA ALA A 28 18.55 6.13 5.29
C ALA A 28 19.19 5.62 3.99
N PRO A 29 20.54 5.64 3.89
CA PRO A 29 21.23 5.04 2.76
C PRO A 29 21.06 3.52 2.75
N VAL A 30 20.83 2.93 1.58
CA VAL A 30 20.79 1.48 1.39
C VAL A 30 22.13 1.04 0.81
N ILE A 31 22.95 0.38 1.63
CA ILE A 31 24.27 -0.09 1.24
C ILE A 31 24.14 -1.45 0.56
N VAL A 32 24.37 -1.48 -0.75
CA VAL A 32 24.18 -2.67 -1.61
C VAL A 32 24.99 -3.86 -1.12
N GLN A 33 26.23 -3.62 -0.67
CA GLN A 33 27.13 -4.67 -0.18
C GLN A 33 26.59 -5.33 1.10
N ASP A 34 26.11 -4.52 2.04
CA ASP A 34 25.56 -5.01 3.32
C ASP A 34 24.31 -5.87 3.08
N GLU A 35 23.42 -5.41 2.17
CA GLU A 35 22.22 -6.16 1.81
C GLU A 35 22.55 -7.46 1.07
N ALA A 36 23.53 -7.43 0.18
CA ALA A 36 23.99 -8.62 -0.52
C ALA A 36 24.60 -9.66 0.45
N GLN A 37 25.42 -9.20 1.39
CA GLN A 37 26.01 -10.06 2.43
C GLN A 37 24.94 -10.67 3.32
N ARG A 38 23.99 -9.85 3.79
CA ARG A 38 22.87 -10.28 4.64
C ARG A 38 22.00 -11.35 3.96
N LEU A 39 21.76 -11.20 2.66
CA LEU A 39 20.95 -12.13 1.88
C LEU A 39 21.73 -13.32 1.34
N ARG A 40 23.07 -13.32 1.49
CA ARG A 40 23.99 -14.30 0.87
C ARG A 40 23.83 -14.36 -0.66
N LEU A 41 23.69 -13.18 -1.27
CA LEU A 41 23.55 -12.98 -2.71
C LEU A 41 24.74 -12.17 -3.24
N SER A 42 24.91 -12.17 -4.56
CA SER A 42 25.77 -11.18 -5.23
C SER A 42 25.10 -9.80 -5.22
N THR A 43 25.88 -8.75 -5.53
CA THR A 43 25.36 -7.37 -5.57
C THR A 43 24.42 -7.11 -6.76
N THR A 44 24.47 -7.93 -7.82
CA THR A 44 23.64 -7.74 -9.01
C THR A 44 22.15 -7.85 -8.73
N PRO A 45 21.60 -8.95 -8.18
CA PRO A 45 20.17 -9.04 -7.88
C PRO A 45 19.70 -7.99 -6.86
N VAL A 46 20.57 -7.55 -5.95
CA VAL A 46 20.25 -6.48 -5.00
C VAL A 46 20.12 -5.14 -5.72
N ARG A 47 21.01 -4.82 -6.65
CA ARG A 47 20.92 -3.60 -7.48
C ARG A 47 19.67 -3.60 -8.36
N GLU A 48 19.34 -4.73 -8.96
CA GLU A 48 18.13 -4.89 -9.77
C GLU A 48 16.86 -4.70 -8.92
N ALA A 49 16.82 -5.29 -7.71
CA ALA A 49 15.73 -5.10 -6.77
C ALA A 49 15.60 -3.64 -6.33
N LEU A 50 16.69 -2.95 -6.04
CA LEU A 50 16.68 -1.52 -5.70
C LEU A 50 16.23 -0.64 -6.87
N ALA A 51 16.64 -0.96 -8.10
CA ALA A 51 16.15 -0.27 -9.29
C ALA A 51 14.64 -0.47 -9.47
N ARG A 52 14.11 -1.65 -9.19
CA ARG A 52 12.68 -1.93 -9.19
C ARG A 52 11.95 -1.13 -8.11
N LEU A 53 12.46 -1.15 -6.87
CA LEU A 53 11.89 -0.38 -5.75
C LEU A 53 11.96 1.14 -5.99
N SER A 54 12.95 1.61 -6.74
CA SER A 54 13.03 3.02 -7.16
C SER A 54 11.91 3.36 -8.15
N GLY A 55 11.61 2.48 -9.09
CA GLY A 55 10.45 2.62 -9.96
C GLY A 55 9.10 2.59 -9.22
N GLU A 56 9.06 1.96 -8.05
CA GLU A 56 7.90 1.90 -7.15
C GLU A 56 7.86 3.09 -6.16
N GLY A 57 8.87 3.96 -6.17
CA GLY A 57 8.95 5.13 -5.28
C GLY A 57 9.16 4.77 -3.80
N LEU A 58 9.75 3.62 -3.51
CA LEU A 58 10.11 3.19 -2.14
C LEU A 58 11.57 3.53 -1.79
N VAL A 59 12.42 3.66 -2.80
CA VAL A 59 13.79 4.17 -2.68
C VAL A 59 14.06 5.20 -3.78
N GLU A 60 15.03 6.07 -3.57
CA GLU A 60 15.50 7.06 -4.53
C GLU A 60 17.00 6.88 -4.80
N ARG A 61 17.45 7.35 -5.97
CA ARG A 61 18.88 7.47 -6.23
C ARG A 61 19.43 8.68 -5.50
N ALA A 62 20.43 8.47 -4.66
CA ALA A 62 21.11 9.58 -4.01
C ALA A 62 21.96 10.38 -5.01
N ALA A 63 22.04 11.69 -4.83
CA ALA A 63 22.88 12.56 -5.66
C ALA A 63 24.37 12.16 -5.58
N SER A 64 24.82 11.62 -4.46
CA SER A 64 26.16 11.07 -4.25
C SER A 64 26.38 9.68 -4.85
N GLY A 65 25.37 9.11 -5.49
CA GLY A 65 25.32 7.73 -5.95
C GLY A 65 24.75 6.77 -4.90
N GLY A 66 24.34 5.58 -5.32
CA GLY A 66 23.67 4.61 -4.45
C GLY A 66 22.15 4.87 -4.33
N TYR A 67 21.55 4.34 -3.27
CA TYR A 67 20.11 4.41 -2.99
C TYR A 67 19.86 4.90 -1.57
N VAL A 68 18.77 5.64 -1.39
CA VAL A 68 18.22 6.02 -0.08
C VAL A 68 16.74 5.64 -0.03
N THR A 69 16.26 5.26 1.12
CA THR A 69 14.83 5.04 1.34
C THR A 69 14.07 6.36 1.26
N VAL A 70 12.89 6.35 0.68
CA VAL A 70 12.03 7.56 0.62
C VAL A 70 11.57 7.93 2.02
N ARG A 71 11.60 9.23 2.33
CA ARG A 71 10.97 9.76 3.55
C ARG A 71 9.46 9.82 3.34
N PHE A 72 8.73 9.34 4.32
CA PHE A 72 7.27 9.29 4.27
C PHE A 72 6.68 10.14 5.40
N ASP A 73 6.81 11.46 5.28
CA ASP A 73 6.28 12.42 6.25
C ASP A 73 4.76 12.61 6.13
N ALA A 74 4.20 13.45 6.99
CA ALA A 74 2.77 13.74 7.04
C ALA A 74 2.22 14.30 5.71
N THR A 75 3.00 15.14 5.03
CA THR A 75 2.62 15.72 3.74
C THR A 75 2.60 14.64 2.66
N ALA A 76 3.66 13.85 2.58
CA ALA A 76 3.78 12.74 1.66
C ALA A 76 2.65 11.70 1.86
N ALA A 77 2.28 11.42 3.10
CA ALA A 77 1.15 10.53 3.42
C ALA A 77 -0.17 11.13 2.93
N ARG A 78 -0.43 12.39 3.25
CA ARG A 78 -1.68 13.09 2.86
C ARG A 78 -1.84 13.13 1.34
N ASP A 79 -0.79 13.53 0.62
CA ASP A 79 -0.83 13.66 -0.83
C ASP A 79 -1.09 12.31 -1.52
N ARG A 80 -0.51 11.23 -0.98
CA ARG A 80 -0.74 9.88 -1.50
C ARG A 80 -2.15 9.38 -1.23
N TRP A 81 -2.72 9.66 -0.05
CA TRP A 81 -4.12 9.35 0.23
C TRP A 81 -5.07 10.12 -0.69
N ALA A 82 -4.79 11.40 -0.96
CA ALA A 82 -5.56 12.21 -1.90
C ALA A 82 -5.50 11.62 -3.32
N MET A 83 -4.30 11.29 -3.82
CA MET A 83 -4.15 10.68 -5.14
C MET A 83 -4.79 9.30 -5.23
N HIS A 84 -4.69 8.48 -4.17
CA HIS A 84 -5.36 7.20 -4.12
C HIS A 84 -6.89 7.35 -4.24
N ALA A 85 -7.49 8.31 -3.52
CA ALA A 85 -8.91 8.65 -3.64
C ALA A 85 -9.28 9.03 -5.09
N HIS A 86 -8.49 9.90 -5.72
CA HIS A 86 -8.74 10.34 -7.09
C HIS A 86 -8.70 9.18 -8.08
N TYR A 87 -7.72 8.27 -7.97
CA TYR A 87 -7.65 7.10 -8.84
C TYR A 87 -8.87 6.19 -8.69
N VAL A 88 -9.34 5.98 -7.46
CA VAL A 88 -10.57 5.22 -7.19
C VAL A 88 -11.78 5.90 -7.84
N MET A 89 -11.90 7.23 -7.71
CA MET A 89 -13.02 7.98 -8.29
C MET A 89 -12.99 7.99 -9.82
N ILE A 90 -11.82 8.12 -10.44
CA ILE A 90 -11.66 7.96 -11.90
C ILE A 90 -12.12 6.57 -12.34
N ALA A 91 -11.76 5.52 -11.59
CA ALA A 91 -12.21 4.17 -11.90
C ALA A 91 -13.73 4.00 -11.78
N VAL A 92 -14.37 4.63 -10.78
CA VAL A 92 -15.83 4.68 -10.64
C VAL A 92 -16.47 5.27 -11.90
N GLU A 93 -15.93 6.38 -12.41
CA GLU A 93 -16.44 7.04 -13.62
C GLU A 93 -16.25 6.18 -14.88
N LEU A 94 -15.04 5.62 -15.07
CA LEU A 94 -14.74 4.78 -16.24
C LEU A 94 -15.62 3.54 -16.28
N ASN A 95 -15.75 2.83 -15.15
CA ASN A 95 -16.63 1.67 -15.03
C ASN A 95 -18.09 2.04 -15.31
N ALA A 96 -18.54 3.20 -14.85
CA ALA A 96 -19.90 3.66 -15.08
C ALA A 96 -20.19 3.96 -16.55
N ARG A 97 -19.21 4.47 -17.29
CA ARG A 97 -19.32 4.69 -18.74
C ARG A 97 -19.36 3.37 -19.51
N ALA A 98 -18.55 2.38 -19.08
CA ALA A 98 -18.43 1.09 -19.77
C ALA A 98 -19.59 0.13 -19.45
N LEU A 99 -20.04 0.08 -18.20
CA LEU A 99 -20.98 -0.92 -17.68
C LEU A 99 -22.37 -0.35 -17.37
N GLY A 100 -22.55 0.96 -17.52
CA GLY A 100 -23.78 1.65 -17.12
C GLY A 100 -23.99 1.60 -15.60
N PRO A 101 -25.20 1.24 -15.12
CA PRO A 101 -25.47 1.15 -13.69
C PRO A 101 -24.86 -0.08 -13.01
N ARG A 102 -24.37 -1.05 -13.80
CA ARG A 102 -23.76 -2.26 -13.27
C ARG A 102 -22.37 -1.96 -12.71
N ARG A 103 -22.02 -2.63 -11.64
CA ARG A 103 -20.66 -2.60 -11.08
C ARG A 103 -20.00 -3.97 -11.22
N PRO A 104 -18.67 -4.02 -11.31
CA PRO A 104 -17.95 -5.28 -11.13
C PRO A 104 -18.35 -5.94 -9.81
N PRO A 105 -18.38 -7.27 -9.70
CA PRO A 105 -18.66 -7.93 -8.45
C PRO A 105 -17.63 -7.53 -7.40
N ALA A 106 -18.08 -7.28 -6.16
CA ALA A 106 -17.17 -7.02 -5.05
C ALA A 106 -16.34 -8.27 -4.76
N PRO A 107 -15.05 -8.12 -4.45
CA PRO A 107 -14.25 -9.23 -3.94
C PRO A 107 -14.78 -9.69 -2.57
N PRO A 108 -14.46 -10.91 -2.12
CA PRO A 108 -14.87 -11.40 -0.80
C PRO A 108 -14.43 -10.45 0.32
N PHE A 109 -15.35 -10.19 1.26
CA PHE A 109 -15.06 -9.44 2.47
C PHE A 109 -14.52 -10.39 3.55
N GLU A 110 -13.40 -10.06 4.14
CA GLU A 110 -12.79 -10.79 5.26
C GLU A 110 -12.90 -9.92 6.53
N PRO A 111 -13.79 -10.27 7.48
CA PRO A 111 -14.00 -9.47 8.70
C PRO A 111 -12.74 -9.28 9.54
N ASP A 112 -11.90 -10.31 9.62
CA ASP A 112 -10.66 -10.30 10.40
C ASP A 112 -9.53 -9.50 9.73
N ARG A 113 -9.73 -9.05 8.49
CA ARG A 113 -8.74 -8.32 7.69
C ARG A 113 -9.37 -7.10 6.99
N PRO A 114 -9.94 -6.15 7.75
CA PRO A 114 -10.71 -5.03 7.19
C PRO A 114 -9.89 -4.13 6.27
N ILE A 115 -8.66 -3.80 6.62
CA ILE A 115 -7.75 -3.00 5.79
C ILE A 115 -7.48 -3.70 4.46
N ALA A 116 -7.15 -5.00 4.50
CA ALA A 116 -6.90 -5.79 3.29
C ALA A 116 -8.15 -5.90 2.43
N SER A 117 -9.34 -6.04 3.03
CA SER A 117 -10.61 -6.08 2.32
C SER A 117 -10.89 -4.76 1.60
N ALA A 118 -10.75 -3.61 2.26
CA ALA A 118 -10.90 -2.30 1.63
C ALA A 118 -9.93 -2.12 0.46
N ASN A 119 -8.65 -2.49 0.64
CA ASN A 119 -7.65 -2.43 -0.43
C ASN A 119 -7.99 -3.33 -1.63
N ARG A 120 -8.49 -4.54 -1.39
CA ARG A 120 -8.95 -5.42 -2.48
C ARG A 120 -10.14 -4.84 -3.23
N LEU A 121 -11.09 -4.22 -2.52
CA LEU A 121 -12.24 -3.57 -3.15
C LEU A 121 -11.77 -2.45 -4.09
N PHE A 122 -10.90 -1.56 -3.65
CA PHE A 122 -10.36 -0.49 -4.47
C PHE A 122 -9.53 -1.03 -5.65
N SER A 123 -8.66 -1.99 -5.40
CA SER A 123 -7.85 -2.62 -6.45
C SER A 123 -8.71 -3.30 -7.52
N SER A 124 -9.74 -4.05 -7.12
CA SER A 124 -10.68 -4.70 -8.04
C SER A 124 -11.40 -3.66 -8.91
N LEU A 125 -11.85 -2.57 -8.29
CA LEU A 125 -12.54 -1.49 -8.99
C LEU A 125 -11.64 -0.78 -10.00
N VAL A 126 -10.40 -0.47 -9.63
CA VAL A 126 -9.44 0.20 -10.54
C VAL A 126 -9.01 -0.75 -11.67
N CYS A 127 -8.76 -2.01 -11.36
CA CYS A 127 -8.42 -3.03 -12.37
C CYS A 127 -9.54 -3.18 -13.41
N SER A 128 -10.80 -3.23 -12.96
CA SER A 128 -11.96 -3.41 -13.85
C SER A 128 -12.24 -2.23 -14.78
N ALA A 129 -11.66 -1.06 -14.51
CA ALA A 129 -11.75 0.10 -15.40
C ALA A 129 -11.00 -0.10 -16.75
N GLY A 130 -10.15 -1.13 -16.86
CA GLY A 130 -9.44 -1.50 -18.08
C GLY A 130 -8.41 -0.47 -18.55
N ASN A 131 -8.08 0.52 -17.73
CA ASN A 131 -7.09 1.55 -18.04
C ASN A 131 -5.75 1.21 -17.41
N ARG A 132 -4.78 0.78 -18.22
CA ARG A 132 -3.45 0.35 -17.77
C ARG A 132 -2.67 1.46 -17.07
N VAL A 133 -2.74 2.69 -17.57
CA VAL A 133 -2.03 3.83 -16.98
C VAL A 133 -2.57 4.14 -15.59
N LEU A 134 -3.88 4.15 -15.43
CA LEU A 134 -4.55 4.34 -14.14
C LEU A 134 -4.16 3.22 -13.17
N TRP A 135 -4.17 1.97 -13.63
CA TRP A 135 -3.80 0.82 -12.81
C TRP A 135 -2.36 0.89 -12.30
N ASP A 136 -1.40 1.18 -13.17
CA ASP A 136 0.02 1.27 -12.79
C ASP A 136 0.25 2.43 -11.81
N ALA A 137 -0.38 3.59 -12.01
CA ALA A 137 -0.31 4.73 -11.10
C ALA A 137 -0.94 4.41 -9.73
N PHE A 138 -2.10 3.76 -9.73
CA PHE A 138 -2.78 3.32 -8.50
C PHE A 138 -1.92 2.32 -7.71
N LEU A 139 -1.35 1.31 -8.36
CA LEU A 139 -0.50 0.32 -7.70
C LEU A 139 0.73 0.95 -7.05
N ASN A 140 1.34 1.92 -7.73
CA ASN A 140 2.49 2.64 -7.19
C ASN A 140 2.12 3.37 -5.88
N VAL A 141 1.09 4.20 -5.92
CA VAL A 141 0.64 4.95 -4.73
C VAL A 141 0.13 4.01 -3.64
N SER A 142 -0.63 2.98 -4.00
CA SER A 142 -1.15 2.00 -3.04
C SER A 142 -0.03 1.25 -2.31
N GLY A 143 1.01 0.83 -3.04
CA GLY A 143 2.18 0.17 -2.45
C GLY A 143 2.97 1.07 -1.49
N GLN A 144 3.08 2.37 -1.80
CA GLN A 144 3.70 3.34 -0.89
C GLN A 144 2.87 3.55 0.38
N LEU A 145 1.53 3.52 0.28
CA LEU A 145 0.64 3.64 1.43
C LEU A 145 0.69 2.43 2.37
N ASP A 146 1.20 1.28 1.94
CA ASP A 146 1.37 0.11 2.81
C ASP A 146 2.33 0.39 3.98
N LEU A 147 3.20 1.40 3.85
CA LEU A 147 4.04 1.88 4.95
C LEU A 147 3.21 2.34 6.15
N VAL A 148 2.12 3.04 5.92
CA VAL A 148 1.27 3.63 6.97
C VAL A 148 0.06 2.77 7.33
N ARG A 149 -0.49 2.00 6.39
CA ARG A 149 -1.69 1.17 6.59
C ARG A 149 -1.55 0.18 7.75
N ARG A 150 -0.38 -0.36 7.98
CA ARG A 150 -0.11 -1.29 9.09
C ARG A 150 -0.31 -0.68 10.47
N TYR A 151 -0.27 0.65 10.54
CA TYR A 151 -0.48 1.39 11.78
C TYR A 151 -1.90 1.92 11.93
N GLU A 152 -2.78 1.71 10.96
CA GLU A 152 -4.18 2.16 11.03
C GLU A 152 -4.90 1.57 12.24
N ALA A 153 -4.64 0.30 12.57
CA ALA A 153 -5.25 -0.36 13.73
C ALA A 153 -4.80 0.21 15.09
N VAL A 154 -3.75 1.02 15.13
CA VAL A 154 -3.31 1.74 16.33
C VAL A 154 -4.16 3.01 16.56
N LEU A 155 -4.65 3.60 15.47
CA LEU A 155 -5.38 4.88 15.51
C LEU A 155 -6.89 4.72 15.36
N PHE A 156 -7.34 3.64 14.74
CA PHE A 156 -8.74 3.43 14.39
C PHE A 156 -9.22 2.09 14.95
N ASP A 157 -10.18 2.14 15.84
CA ASP A 157 -10.80 0.98 16.50
C ASP A 157 -12.00 0.40 15.76
N ASP A 158 -12.54 1.13 14.78
CA ASP A 158 -13.75 0.81 14.02
C ASP A 158 -13.50 0.39 12.55
N LEU A 159 -12.27 -0.04 12.21
CA LEU A 159 -11.89 -0.42 10.84
C LEU A 159 -12.80 -1.49 10.22
N GLY A 160 -13.31 -2.40 11.05
CA GLY A 160 -14.25 -3.43 10.61
C GLY A 160 -15.59 -2.85 10.15
N ASP A 161 -16.13 -1.89 10.90
CA ASP A 161 -17.40 -1.20 10.57
C ASP A 161 -17.22 -0.30 9.34
N GLU A 162 -16.12 0.42 9.26
CA GLU A 162 -15.77 1.25 8.11
C GLU A 162 -15.71 0.41 6.82
N ALA A 163 -14.99 -0.72 6.86
CA ALA A 163 -14.86 -1.61 5.71
C ALA A 163 -16.22 -2.24 5.32
N ARG A 164 -17.03 -2.67 6.28
CA ARG A 164 -18.40 -3.13 6.02
C ARG A 164 -19.24 -2.05 5.37
N GLY A 165 -19.14 -0.81 5.85
CA GLY A 165 -19.82 0.36 5.28
C GLY A 165 -19.44 0.61 3.82
N LEU A 166 -18.15 0.51 3.47
CA LEU A 166 -17.66 0.61 2.09
C LEU A 166 -18.26 -0.47 1.18
N TYR A 167 -18.26 -1.73 1.64
CA TYR A 167 -18.84 -2.84 0.88
C TYR A 167 -20.34 -2.69 0.70
N ALA A 168 -21.06 -2.27 1.74
CA ALA A 168 -22.49 -2.03 1.68
C ALA A 168 -22.83 -0.90 0.69
N ALA A 169 -22.10 0.22 0.73
CA ALA A 169 -22.27 1.33 -0.21
C ALA A 169 -21.93 0.90 -1.66
N TYR A 170 -20.89 0.07 -1.83
CA TYR A 170 -20.55 -0.49 -3.14
C TYR A 170 -21.67 -1.36 -3.71
N SER A 171 -22.26 -2.23 -2.89
CA SER A 171 -23.29 -3.20 -3.30
C SER A 171 -24.64 -2.55 -3.64
N ARG A 172 -24.95 -1.39 -3.05
CA ARG A 172 -26.22 -0.67 -3.30
C ARG A 172 -26.33 -0.04 -4.70
N ALA A 173 -25.27 -0.05 -5.49
CA ALA A 173 -25.22 0.50 -6.86
C ALA A 173 -25.60 2.00 -7.00
N ILE A 174 -25.84 2.72 -5.91
CA ILE A 174 -26.12 4.16 -5.91
C ILE A 174 -24.77 4.90 -5.89
N ARG A 175 -24.48 5.64 -6.99
CA ARG A 175 -23.18 6.31 -7.16
C ARG A 175 -22.82 7.30 -6.05
N PRO A 176 -23.72 8.20 -5.61
CA PRO A 176 -23.37 9.17 -4.59
C PRO A 176 -22.93 8.52 -3.29
N GLU A 177 -23.66 7.50 -2.81
CA GLU A 177 -23.37 6.84 -1.54
C GLU A 177 -21.97 6.20 -1.52
N PHE A 178 -21.57 5.55 -2.61
CA PHE A 178 -20.24 4.96 -2.67
C PHE A 178 -19.14 6.02 -2.80
N ALA A 179 -19.36 7.07 -3.59
CA ALA A 179 -18.41 8.18 -3.70
C ALA A 179 -18.20 8.88 -2.35
N GLU A 180 -19.29 9.11 -1.59
CA GLU A 180 -19.22 9.65 -0.23
C GLU A 180 -18.47 8.71 0.73
N ALA A 181 -18.71 7.39 0.64
CA ALA A 181 -18.00 6.41 1.46
C ALA A 181 -16.51 6.39 1.15
N VAL A 182 -16.13 6.46 -0.13
CA VAL A 182 -14.73 6.61 -0.57
C VAL A 182 -14.13 7.90 -0.03
N GLY A 183 -14.86 9.03 -0.12
CA GLY A 183 -14.42 10.32 0.42
C GLY A 183 -14.14 10.21 1.92
N ARG A 184 -15.11 9.78 2.72
CA ARG A 184 -14.95 9.64 4.19
C ARG A 184 -13.77 8.73 4.56
N TYR A 185 -13.59 7.62 3.86
CA TYR A 185 -12.46 6.71 4.08
C TYR A 185 -11.11 7.41 3.91
N HIS A 186 -10.94 8.19 2.85
CA HIS A 186 -9.70 8.87 2.54
C HIS A 186 -9.49 10.13 3.38
N ASP A 187 -10.55 10.93 3.61
CA ASP A 187 -10.51 12.14 4.45
C ASP A 187 -10.03 11.83 5.86
N ARG A 188 -10.53 10.73 6.43
CA ARG A 188 -10.10 10.24 7.75
C ARG A 188 -8.60 9.98 7.79
N ARG A 189 -8.05 9.33 6.76
CA ARG A 189 -6.62 8.99 6.66
C ARG A 189 -5.77 10.22 6.35
N MET A 190 -6.25 11.12 5.53
CA MET A 190 -5.60 12.42 5.30
C MET A 190 -5.54 13.25 6.59
N GLY A 191 -6.61 13.26 7.37
CA GLY A 191 -6.64 13.92 8.69
C GLY A 191 -5.68 13.30 9.69
N ALA A 192 -5.47 11.97 9.63
CA ALA A 192 -4.57 11.23 10.50
C ALA A 192 -3.14 11.09 9.95
N ALA A 193 -2.82 11.69 8.80
CA ALA A 193 -1.54 11.47 8.09
C ALA A 193 -0.32 11.80 8.95
N GLY A 194 -0.41 12.85 9.79
CA GLY A 194 0.67 13.21 10.72
C GLY A 194 0.90 12.15 11.81
N ALA A 195 -0.17 11.63 12.40
CA ALA A 195 -0.08 10.58 13.42
C ALA A 195 0.42 9.26 12.81
N LEU A 196 -0.08 8.87 11.64
CA LEU A 196 0.37 7.67 10.93
C LEU A 196 1.87 7.77 10.56
N ALA A 197 2.31 8.91 10.03
CA ALA A 197 3.71 9.13 9.71
C ALA A 197 4.60 9.08 10.97
N ALA A 198 4.17 9.66 12.09
CA ALA A 198 4.90 9.62 13.34
C ALA A 198 5.07 8.18 13.88
N LEU A 199 4.08 7.31 13.72
CA LEU A 199 4.17 5.90 14.10
C LEU A 199 5.18 5.13 13.24
N VAL A 200 5.28 5.43 11.94
CA VAL A 200 6.28 4.82 11.05
C VAL A 200 7.70 5.19 11.46
N PHE A 201 7.93 6.45 11.89
CA PHE A 201 9.28 6.95 12.21
C PHE A 201 9.62 6.91 13.69
N GLY A 202 8.62 6.77 14.57
CA GLY A 202 8.78 6.77 16.01
C GLY A 202 9.38 5.47 16.61
N GLY A 203 9.70 4.47 15.77
CA GLY A 203 10.34 3.22 16.23
C GLY A 203 9.39 2.27 16.99
N ALA A 204 8.12 2.59 17.11
CA ALA A 204 7.13 1.63 17.56
C ALA A 204 6.92 0.62 16.40
N GLY A 205 7.45 -0.59 16.54
CA GLY A 205 7.17 -1.68 15.60
C GLY A 205 5.66 -1.84 15.39
N PRO A 206 5.21 -2.29 14.20
CA PRO A 206 3.80 -2.56 13.99
C PRO A 206 3.31 -3.55 15.06
N PRO A 207 2.07 -3.42 15.55
CA PRO A 207 1.50 -4.43 16.43
C PRO A 207 1.59 -5.77 15.72
N ASP A 208 2.08 -6.80 16.42
CA ASP A 208 2.15 -8.15 15.88
C ASP A 208 0.80 -8.52 15.30
N ALA A 209 0.79 -8.86 14.02
CA ALA A 209 -0.36 -9.52 13.41
C ALA A 209 -0.50 -10.85 14.14
N GLY A 210 -1.43 -10.92 15.10
CA GLY A 210 -1.60 -12.02 16.00
C GLY A 210 -1.49 -13.36 15.26
N THR A 211 -0.42 -14.07 15.54
CA THR A 211 -0.37 -15.51 15.35
C THR A 211 -1.40 -16.08 16.29
N GLY A 212 -2.60 -16.37 15.77
CA GLY A 212 -3.61 -17.14 16.47
C GLY A 212 -2.95 -18.39 17.01
N GLY A 213 -2.85 -18.47 18.35
CA GLY A 213 -2.33 -19.63 19.03
C GLY A 213 -3.18 -20.83 18.67
N GLU A 214 -2.51 -21.87 18.24
CA GLU A 214 -3.00 -23.24 18.34
C GLU A 214 -3.06 -23.59 19.84
N GLU A 215 -4.24 -23.88 20.34
CA GLU A 215 -4.51 -24.84 21.40
C GLU A 215 -5.57 -25.84 20.92
#